data_4ff2a05f377e8944cb94440c40f7eaaa
#
_entry.id   4ff2a05f377e8944cb94440c40f7eaaa
#
_cell.length_a   1.000
_cell.length_b   1.000
_cell.length_c   1.000
_cell.angle_alpha   90.00
_cell.angle_beta   90.00
_cell.angle_gamma   90.00
#
_symmetry.space_group_name_H-M   'P 1'
#
loop_
_entity.id
_entity.type
_entity.pdbx_description
1 polymer ?
#
loop_
_entity_poly.entity_id
_entity_poly.type
_entity_poly.pdbx_seq_one_letter_code
_entity_poly.pdbx_strand_id
1 'polypeptide(L)'
;AGYAEDRRIDDGLLWLLRMRQDDGGWTIPVLTRELKWDEIVRLTGGDSEPLQPDRSRPFSHNWTDMVLRAFTAHPFYKRNRDVRRAAELLKGSLFRPDSYSSYRDPRYWTRFVGWWPNLLTALETLTAMGYDARDPEICRGVAWLIENQAGDGLWDLGPGRPEKALEREWLALRICLMLTAQGIR
;
A
#
# COMPACT_ATOMS: atom_id res chain seq x y z
N ALA A 1 9.71 1.91 -16.63
CA ALA A 1 9.59 0.66 -17.36
C ALA A 1 10.84 0.47 -18.21
N GLY A 2 11.33 -0.77 -18.41
CA GLY A 2 12.54 -1.06 -19.17
C GLY A 2 13.66 -1.74 -18.40
N TYR A 3 13.53 -1.83 -17.07
CA TYR A 3 14.56 -2.45 -16.21
C TYR A 3 14.12 -3.80 -15.63
N ALA A 4 13.05 -4.43 -16.14
CA ALA A 4 12.55 -5.70 -15.60
C ALA A 4 13.55 -6.87 -15.71
N GLU A 5 14.51 -6.76 -16.63
CA GLU A 5 15.57 -7.78 -16.84
C GLU A 5 16.89 -7.42 -16.10
N ASP A 6 16.93 -6.31 -15.35
CA ASP A 6 18.10 -5.93 -14.57
C ASP A 6 18.18 -6.81 -13.32
N ARG A 7 19.28 -7.55 -13.18
CA ARG A 7 19.53 -8.45 -12.05
C ARG A 7 19.38 -7.76 -10.69
N ARG A 8 19.71 -6.47 -10.59
CA ARG A 8 19.57 -5.70 -9.34
C ARG A 8 18.11 -5.58 -8.92
N ILE A 9 17.17 -5.51 -9.88
CA ILE A 9 15.72 -5.50 -9.60
C ILE A 9 15.30 -6.87 -9.08
N ASP A 10 15.73 -7.97 -9.71
CA ASP A 10 15.45 -9.32 -9.25
C ASP A 10 15.99 -9.56 -7.83
N ASP A 11 17.25 -9.21 -7.58
CA ASP A 11 17.87 -9.36 -6.26
C ASP A 11 17.09 -8.56 -5.18
N GLY A 12 16.66 -7.34 -5.49
CA GLY A 12 15.84 -6.50 -4.61
C GLY A 12 14.45 -7.10 -4.34
N LEU A 13 13.75 -7.58 -5.37
CA LEU A 13 12.44 -8.21 -5.22
C LEU A 13 12.51 -9.54 -4.46
N LEU A 14 13.55 -10.34 -4.69
CA LEU A 14 13.80 -11.56 -3.93
C LEU A 14 14.12 -11.25 -2.45
N TRP A 15 14.88 -10.18 -2.19
CA TRP A 15 15.13 -9.72 -0.84
C TRP A 15 13.82 -9.33 -0.15
N LEU A 16 12.96 -8.54 -0.79
CA LEU A 16 11.63 -8.21 -0.26
C LEU A 16 10.82 -9.47 0.08
N LEU A 17 10.82 -10.49 -0.80
CA LEU A 17 10.13 -11.74 -0.54
C LEU A 17 10.64 -12.46 0.71
N ARG A 18 11.94 -12.37 1.01
CA ARG A 18 12.55 -12.96 2.22
C ARG A 18 12.20 -12.21 3.49
N MET A 19 11.90 -10.91 3.38
CA MET A 19 11.59 -10.02 4.51
C MET A 19 10.13 -10.06 4.95
N ARG A 20 9.29 -10.95 4.37
CA ARG A 20 7.88 -11.07 4.74
C ARG A 20 7.70 -11.59 6.16
N GLN A 21 6.62 -11.13 6.79
CA GLN A 21 6.09 -11.72 8.01
C GLN A 21 5.55 -13.14 7.73
N ASP A 22 5.37 -13.94 8.76
CA ASP A 22 4.91 -15.34 8.63
C ASP A 22 3.45 -15.43 8.14
N ASP A 23 2.66 -14.39 8.38
CA ASP A 23 1.31 -14.23 7.80
C ASP A 23 1.31 -13.96 6.30
N GLY A 24 2.42 -13.45 5.75
CA GLY A 24 2.66 -13.26 4.32
C GLY A 24 2.71 -11.81 3.85
N GLY A 25 2.41 -10.83 4.71
CA GLY A 25 2.56 -9.42 4.39
C GLY A 25 3.91 -8.84 4.82
N TRP A 26 4.04 -7.52 4.84
CA TRP A 26 5.26 -6.81 5.24
C TRP A 26 5.01 -5.79 6.34
N THR A 27 6.04 -5.53 7.11
CA THR A 27 6.19 -4.35 7.94
C THR A 27 7.66 -3.97 8.03
N ILE A 28 7.97 -2.77 8.55
CA ILE A 28 9.37 -2.40 8.74
C ILE A 28 9.93 -3.04 10.02
N PRO A 29 11.19 -3.51 9.99
CA PRO A 29 11.79 -4.24 11.09
C PRO A 29 11.73 -3.53 12.46
N VAL A 30 11.94 -2.20 12.48
CA VAL A 30 11.92 -1.42 13.71
C VAL A 30 10.58 -1.46 14.45
N LEU A 31 9.45 -1.60 13.72
CA LEU A 31 8.11 -1.70 14.34
C LEU A 31 7.86 -3.06 14.99
N THR A 32 8.53 -4.11 14.49
CA THR A 32 8.36 -5.47 15.02
C THR A 32 9.21 -5.74 16.25
N ARG A 33 10.27 -4.96 16.46
CA ARG A 33 11.27 -5.23 17.51
C ARG A 33 11.14 -4.33 18.75
N GLU A 34 10.20 -3.38 18.75
CA GLU A 34 9.95 -2.48 19.88
C GLU A 34 11.23 -1.76 20.37
N LEU A 35 12.13 -1.40 19.43
CA LEU A 35 13.41 -0.79 19.72
C LEU A 35 13.26 0.62 20.30
N LYS A 36 14.17 1.00 21.17
CA LYS A 36 14.31 2.39 21.63
C LYS A 36 14.94 3.26 20.55
N TRP A 37 14.71 4.58 20.65
CA TRP A 37 15.17 5.52 19.62
C TRP A 37 16.70 5.50 19.40
N ASP A 38 17.47 5.41 20.46
CA ASP A 38 18.93 5.30 20.41
C ASP A 38 19.40 4.00 19.70
N GLU A 39 18.69 2.89 19.92
CA GLU A 39 18.93 1.63 19.23
C GLU A 39 18.56 1.73 17.74
N ILE A 40 17.44 2.41 17.42
CA ILE A 40 17.03 2.63 16.02
C ILE A 40 18.11 3.44 15.29
N VAL A 41 18.56 4.57 15.87
CA VAL A 41 19.62 5.41 15.28
C VAL A 41 20.90 4.62 15.05
N ARG A 42 21.32 3.82 16.02
CA ARG A 42 22.53 2.99 15.91
C ARG A 42 22.41 1.91 14.82
N LEU A 43 21.24 1.25 14.70
CA LEU A 43 21.02 0.14 13.77
C LEU A 43 20.65 0.59 12.35
N THR A 44 20.20 1.82 12.17
CA THR A 44 19.84 2.37 10.86
C THR A 44 20.85 3.38 10.33
N GLY A 45 21.84 3.76 11.12
CA GLY A 45 22.93 4.66 10.76
C GLY A 45 24.22 3.88 10.48
N GLY A 46 24.88 4.15 9.35
CA GLY A 46 26.19 3.58 9.03
C GLY A 46 26.14 2.19 8.39
N ASP A 47 27.26 1.46 8.50
CA ASP A 47 27.51 0.16 7.85
C ASP A 47 27.01 -1.04 8.69
N SER A 48 25.93 -0.88 9.44
CA SER A 48 25.36 -1.98 10.22
C SER A 48 24.69 -3.01 9.30
N GLU A 49 24.71 -4.28 9.73
CA GLU A 49 23.91 -5.32 9.07
C GLU A 49 22.43 -4.93 9.01
N PRO A 50 21.74 -5.20 7.89
CA PRO A 50 20.31 -4.89 7.74
C PRO A 50 19.49 -5.50 8.87
N LEU A 51 18.74 -4.67 9.59
CA LEU A 51 17.87 -5.12 10.66
C LEU A 51 16.82 -6.10 10.12
N GLN A 52 16.78 -7.30 10.68
CA GLN A 52 15.80 -8.31 10.32
C GLN A 52 14.50 -8.09 11.12
N PRO A 53 13.30 -8.22 10.49
CA PRO A 53 12.04 -8.15 11.20
C PRO A 53 11.87 -9.32 12.16
N ASP A 54 11.10 -9.13 13.24
CA ASP A 54 10.48 -10.25 13.94
C ASP A 54 9.29 -10.74 13.11
N ARG A 55 9.48 -11.84 12.39
CA ARG A 55 8.52 -12.35 11.42
C ARG A 55 7.25 -12.90 12.05
N SER A 56 7.27 -13.22 13.35
CA SER A 56 6.09 -13.68 14.09
C SER A 56 5.07 -12.58 14.37
N ARG A 57 5.47 -11.32 14.22
CA ARG A 57 4.59 -10.17 14.39
C ARG A 57 3.67 -10.00 13.17
N PRO A 58 2.46 -9.43 13.34
CA PRO A 58 1.53 -9.23 12.24
C PRO A 58 2.09 -8.27 11.18
N PHE A 59 1.59 -8.41 9.95
CA PHE A 59 1.88 -7.47 8.87
C PHE A 59 1.24 -6.09 9.12
N SER A 60 1.73 -5.09 8.41
CA SER A 60 1.09 -3.77 8.27
C SER A 60 0.51 -3.63 6.86
N HIS A 61 -0.76 -3.22 6.74
CA HIS A 61 -1.35 -2.97 5.43
C HIS A 61 -0.64 -1.83 4.70
N ASN A 62 -0.15 -0.82 5.43
CA ASN A 62 0.62 0.27 4.84
C ASN A 62 1.89 -0.19 4.16
N TRP A 63 2.73 -0.91 4.89
CA TRP A 63 4.00 -1.40 4.35
C TRP A 63 3.77 -2.47 3.28
N THR A 64 2.72 -3.28 3.44
CA THR A 64 2.33 -4.27 2.44
C THR A 64 1.91 -3.60 1.12
N ASP A 65 1.10 -2.53 1.14
CA ASP A 65 0.76 -1.77 -0.07
C ASP A 65 2.01 -1.18 -0.75
N MET A 66 2.91 -0.55 0.03
CA MET A 66 4.15 0.03 -0.52
C MET A 66 5.02 -1.02 -1.22
N VAL A 67 5.17 -2.20 -0.62
CA VAL A 67 5.95 -3.29 -1.19
C VAL A 67 5.26 -3.90 -2.40
N LEU A 68 3.95 -4.12 -2.35
CA LEU A 68 3.17 -4.65 -3.48
C LEU A 68 3.26 -3.77 -4.72
N ARG A 69 3.32 -2.44 -4.56
CA ARG A 69 3.53 -1.52 -5.69
C ARG A 69 4.82 -1.82 -6.47
N ALA A 70 5.89 -2.21 -5.78
CA ALA A 70 7.12 -2.62 -6.46
C ALA A 70 6.91 -3.91 -7.27
N PHE A 71 6.18 -4.88 -6.72
CA PHE A 71 5.89 -6.13 -7.42
C PHE A 71 4.92 -5.95 -8.60
N THR A 72 3.96 -5.01 -8.54
CA THR A 72 3.04 -4.75 -9.67
C THR A 72 3.77 -4.22 -10.89
N ALA A 73 4.88 -3.55 -10.72
CA ALA A 73 5.71 -3.03 -11.80
C ALA A 73 6.46 -4.13 -12.57
N HIS A 74 6.55 -5.35 -12.03
CA HIS A 74 7.31 -6.45 -12.63
C HIS A 74 6.38 -7.55 -13.18
N PRO A 75 6.45 -7.89 -14.48
CA PRO A 75 5.47 -8.76 -15.15
C PRO A 75 5.40 -10.18 -14.56
N PHE A 76 6.52 -10.73 -14.07
CA PHE A 76 6.57 -12.07 -13.48
C PHE A 76 6.16 -12.06 -12.00
N TYR A 77 6.72 -11.16 -11.21
CA TYR A 77 6.51 -11.15 -9.76
C TYR A 77 5.06 -10.87 -9.36
N LYS A 78 4.31 -10.06 -10.10
CA LYS A 78 2.89 -9.84 -9.82
C LYS A 78 2.03 -11.12 -9.88
N ARG A 79 2.53 -12.19 -10.51
CA ARG A 79 1.88 -13.51 -10.57
C ARG A 79 2.43 -14.49 -9.54
N ASN A 80 3.49 -14.12 -8.82
CA ASN A 80 4.08 -14.96 -7.79
C ASN A 80 3.05 -15.27 -6.71
N ARG A 81 2.99 -16.53 -6.26
CA ARG A 81 2.00 -17.02 -5.28
C ARG A 81 2.06 -16.23 -3.97
N ASP A 82 3.26 -15.93 -3.50
CA ASP A 82 3.46 -15.21 -2.24
C ASP A 82 3.05 -13.75 -2.33
N VAL A 83 3.33 -13.10 -3.47
CA VAL A 83 2.88 -11.74 -3.77
C VAL A 83 1.35 -11.69 -3.86
N ARG A 84 0.73 -12.69 -4.50
CA ARG A 84 -0.73 -12.82 -4.56
C ARG A 84 -1.35 -13.01 -3.17
N ARG A 85 -0.74 -13.83 -2.32
CA ARG A 85 -1.18 -13.99 -0.92
C ARG A 85 -1.14 -12.66 -0.17
N ALA A 86 -0.09 -11.89 -0.31
CA ALA A 86 0.01 -10.56 0.31
C ALA A 86 -1.04 -9.58 -0.23
N ALA A 87 -1.38 -9.67 -1.51
CA ALA A 87 -2.47 -8.87 -2.08
C ALA A 87 -3.84 -9.23 -1.49
N GLU A 88 -4.11 -10.52 -1.22
CA GLU A 88 -5.32 -10.93 -0.50
C GLU A 88 -5.36 -10.35 0.93
N LEU A 89 -4.22 -10.30 1.62
CA LEU A 89 -4.15 -9.67 2.94
C LEU A 89 -4.45 -8.17 2.86
N LEU A 90 -3.84 -7.45 1.90
CA LEU A 90 -4.11 -6.03 1.68
C LEU A 90 -5.60 -5.79 1.37
N LYS A 91 -6.16 -6.57 0.45
CA LYS A 91 -7.59 -6.52 0.08
C LYS A 91 -8.49 -6.69 1.31
N GLY A 92 -8.25 -7.73 2.10
CA GLY A 92 -9.00 -8.00 3.33
C GLY A 92 -8.80 -6.95 4.43
N SER A 93 -7.82 -6.05 4.30
CA SER A 93 -7.53 -4.99 5.28
C SER A 93 -8.22 -3.67 4.95
N LEU A 94 -8.86 -3.52 3.79
CA LEU A 94 -9.53 -2.28 3.40
C LEU A 94 -10.53 -1.83 4.49
N PHE A 95 -10.40 -0.57 4.92
CA PHE A 95 -11.17 0.06 6.00
C PHE A 95 -10.99 -0.57 7.39
N ARG A 96 -10.00 -1.44 7.59
CA ARG A 96 -9.68 -2.00 8.91
C ARG A 96 -8.50 -1.25 9.53
N PRO A 97 -8.38 -1.28 10.88
CA PRO A 97 -7.21 -0.72 11.55
C PRO A 97 -5.94 -1.49 11.21
N ASP A 98 -4.81 -0.79 11.16
CA ASP A 98 -3.48 -1.40 11.09
C ASP A 98 -3.01 -1.83 12.49
N SER A 99 -2.09 -2.77 12.53
CA SER A 99 -1.42 -3.19 13.75
C SER A 99 -0.46 -2.12 14.30
N TYR A 100 -0.06 -1.14 13.49
CA TYR A 100 1.00 -0.18 13.79
C TYR A 100 0.61 1.26 13.54
N SER A 101 1.26 2.18 14.25
CA SER A 101 1.19 3.65 14.06
C SER A 101 -0.22 4.25 14.12
N SER A 102 -0.36 5.45 13.58
CA SER A 102 -1.64 6.19 13.49
C SER A 102 -2.69 5.49 12.61
N TYR A 103 -2.30 4.54 11.77
CA TYR A 103 -3.22 3.74 10.95
C TYR A 103 -4.03 2.69 11.74
N ARG A 104 -3.85 2.63 13.06
CA ARG A 104 -4.82 1.97 13.97
C ARG A 104 -6.21 2.62 13.89
N ASP A 105 -6.30 3.88 13.46
CA ASP A 105 -7.55 4.55 13.17
C ASP A 105 -7.94 4.33 11.69
N PRO A 106 -9.04 3.61 11.39
CA PRO A 106 -9.48 3.33 10.02
C PRO A 106 -9.72 4.57 9.16
N ARG A 107 -9.94 5.75 9.76
CA ARG A 107 -10.12 7.02 9.02
C ARG A 107 -8.90 7.38 8.18
N TYR A 108 -7.72 6.85 8.49
CA TYR A 108 -6.51 7.06 7.68
C TYR A 108 -6.60 6.44 6.28
N TRP A 109 -7.46 5.44 6.07
CA TRP A 109 -7.71 4.91 4.73
C TRP A 109 -8.19 5.99 3.74
N THR A 110 -8.98 6.95 4.22
CA THR A 110 -9.54 8.03 3.42
C THR A 110 -8.78 9.35 3.55
N ARG A 111 -7.56 9.30 4.07
CA ARG A 111 -6.64 10.43 4.13
C ARG A 111 -5.68 10.36 2.94
N PHE A 112 -6.00 11.10 1.88
CA PHE A 112 -5.25 11.04 0.62
C PHE A 112 -3.98 11.89 0.67
N VAL A 113 -2.86 11.22 0.90
CA VAL A 113 -1.52 11.79 0.75
C VAL A 113 -0.89 11.11 -0.45
N GLY A 114 -0.49 11.87 -1.48
CA GLY A 114 -0.20 11.37 -2.81
C GLY A 114 0.77 10.18 -2.92
N TRP A 115 1.72 10.06 -2.03
CA TRP A 115 2.72 8.98 -2.01
C TRP A 115 2.52 7.97 -0.87
N TRP A 116 1.73 8.32 0.14
CA TRP A 116 1.52 7.47 1.32
C TRP A 116 0.34 6.52 1.12
N PRO A 117 0.40 5.28 1.64
CA PRO A 117 -0.67 4.29 1.51
C PRO A 117 -2.02 4.82 2.00
N ASN A 118 -3.05 4.61 1.20
CA ASN A 118 -4.43 4.97 1.48
C ASN A 118 -5.37 4.14 0.59
N LEU A 119 -6.67 4.36 0.68
CA LEU A 119 -7.65 3.61 -0.10
C LEU A 119 -7.37 3.65 -1.61
N LEU A 120 -7.06 4.82 -2.17
CA LEU A 120 -6.79 4.94 -3.59
C LEU A 120 -5.55 4.14 -4.00
N THR A 121 -4.43 4.27 -3.26
CA THR A 121 -3.20 3.54 -3.59
C THR A 121 -3.37 2.03 -3.48
N ALA A 122 -4.12 1.55 -2.48
CA ALA A 122 -4.43 0.14 -2.35
C ALA A 122 -5.31 -0.38 -3.50
N LEU A 123 -6.33 0.39 -3.91
CA LEU A 123 -7.16 0.03 -5.07
C LEU A 123 -6.36 0.06 -6.37
N GLU A 124 -5.47 1.04 -6.59
CA GLU A 124 -4.56 1.09 -7.74
C GLU A 124 -3.65 -0.15 -7.77
N THR A 125 -3.06 -0.50 -6.62
CA THR A 125 -2.21 -1.69 -6.47
C THR A 125 -2.97 -2.97 -6.81
N LEU A 126 -4.15 -3.15 -6.22
CA LEU A 126 -4.98 -4.34 -6.42
C LEU A 126 -5.50 -4.43 -7.87
N THR A 127 -5.92 -3.31 -8.46
CA THR A 127 -6.30 -3.23 -9.88
C THR A 127 -5.14 -3.64 -10.80
N ALA A 128 -3.93 -3.13 -10.55
CA ALA A 128 -2.74 -3.51 -11.32
C ALA A 128 -2.40 -5.01 -11.19
N MET A 129 -2.84 -5.65 -10.10
CA MET A 129 -2.73 -7.10 -9.90
C MET A 129 -3.89 -7.89 -10.49
N GLY A 130 -4.88 -7.23 -11.12
CA GLY A 130 -6.00 -7.86 -11.81
C GLY A 130 -7.21 -8.15 -10.93
N TYR A 131 -7.32 -7.54 -9.75
CA TYR A 131 -8.56 -7.51 -8.98
C TYR A 131 -9.48 -6.43 -9.54
N ASP A 132 -10.78 -6.67 -9.52
CA ASP A 132 -11.77 -5.73 -10.04
C ASP A 132 -13.03 -5.66 -9.15
N ALA A 133 -13.97 -4.80 -9.52
CA ALA A 133 -15.20 -4.55 -8.75
C ALA A 133 -16.17 -5.75 -8.64
N ARG A 134 -15.87 -6.90 -9.24
CA ARG A 134 -16.58 -8.16 -8.97
C ARG A 134 -16.18 -8.75 -7.62
N ASP A 135 -15.04 -8.37 -7.08
CA ASP A 135 -14.62 -8.70 -5.73
C ASP A 135 -15.32 -7.76 -4.73
N PRO A 136 -16.02 -8.30 -3.70
CA PRO A 136 -16.79 -7.48 -2.76
C PRO A 136 -15.98 -6.40 -2.03
N GLU A 137 -14.72 -6.67 -1.69
CA GLU A 137 -13.87 -5.71 -0.98
C GLU A 137 -13.44 -4.56 -1.91
N ILE A 138 -13.13 -4.87 -3.18
CA ILE A 138 -12.84 -3.85 -4.19
C ILE A 138 -14.10 -3.04 -4.50
N CYS A 139 -15.25 -3.72 -4.69
CA CYS A 139 -16.54 -3.06 -4.90
C CYS A 139 -16.84 -2.06 -3.78
N ARG A 140 -16.64 -2.44 -2.53
CA ARG A 140 -16.83 -1.55 -1.37
C ARG A 140 -15.91 -0.33 -1.42
N GLY A 141 -14.64 -0.51 -1.77
CA GLY A 141 -13.69 0.59 -1.91
C GLY A 141 -14.04 1.55 -3.03
N VAL A 142 -14.44 1.01 -4.17
CA VAL A 142 -14.91 1.78 -5.33
C VAL A 142 -16.21 2.53 -5.00
N ALA A 143 -17.18 1.87 -4.39
CA ALA A 143 -18.44 2.49 -3.98
C ALA A 143 -18.17 3.67 -3.03
N TRP A 144 -17.27 3.51 -2.05
CA TRP A 144 -16.90 4.60 -1.17
C TRP A 144 -16.38 5.82 -1.93
N LEU A 145 -15.50 5.62 -2.94
CA LEU A 145 -14.99 6.73 -3.75
C LEU A 145 -16.13 7.44 -4.50
N ILE A 146 -17.04 6.68 -5.11
CA ILE A 146 -18.18 7.25 -5.85
C ILE A 146 -19.10 8.04 -4.91
N GLU A 147 -19.43 7.49 -3.75
CA GLU A 147 -20.35 8.09 -2.77
C GLU A 147 -19.76 9.34 -2.09
N ASN A 148 -18.44 9.46 -2.05
CA ASN A 148 -17.75 10.59 -1.40
C ASN A 148 -17.18 11.61 -2.40
N GLN A 149 -17.63 11.59 -3.64
CA GLN A 149 -17.37 12.68 -4.58
C GLN A 149 -18.12 13.93 -4.15
N ALA A 150 -17.42 15.06 -4.05
CA ALA A 150 -18.02 16.34 -3.68
C ALA A 150 -18.88 16.92 -4.82
N GLY A 151 -19.72 17.88 -4.51
CA GLY A 151 -20.62 18.51 -5.50
C GLY A 151 -19.91 19.27 -6.64
N ASP A 152 -18.62 19.56 -6.47
CA ASP A 152 -17.76 20.15 -7.50
C ASP A 152 -17.09 19.07 -8.40
N GLY A 153 -17.39 17.79 -8.19
CA GLY A 153 -16.81 16.67 -8.93
C GLY A 153 -15.43 16.21 -8.47
N LEU A 154 -14.89 16.83 -7.42
CA LEU A 154 -13.59 16.46 -6.84
C LEU A 154 -13.76 15.63 -5.56
N TRP A 155 -12.66 15.27 -4.93
CA TRP A 155 -12.62 14.59 -3.63
C TRP A 155 -11.84 15.41 -2.62
N ASP A 156 -12.26 15.37 -1.36
CA ASP A 156 -11.54 15.97 -0.26
C ASP A 156 -10.28 15.15 0.08
N LEU A 157 -9.25 15.86 0.56
CA LEU A 157 -7.97 15.23 0.90
C LEU A 157 -8.05 14.38 2.19
N GLY A 158 -9.19 14.43 2.86
CA GLY A 158 -9.49 13.64 4.04
C GLY A 158 -9.20 14.34 5.38
N PRO A 159 -9.45 13.67 6.49
CA PRO A 159 -9.43 14.29 7.83
C PRO A 159 -8.11 14.98 8.16
N GLY A 160 -8.19 16.22 8.66
CA GLY A 160 -7.03 17.01 9.11
C GLY A 160 -6.09 17.48 7.99
N ARG A 161 -6.52 17.42 6.73
CA ARG A 161 -5.78 17.97 5.59
C ARG A 161 -6.32 19.35 5.23
N PRO A 162 -5.45 20.36 5.04
CA PRO A 162 -5.88 21.62 4.48
C PRO A 162 -6.37 21.44 3.05
N GLU A 163 -7.36 22.22 2.66
CA GLU A 163 -7.82 22.24 1.28
C GLU A 163 -6.74 22.84 0.37
N LYS A 164 -6.39 22.11 -0.68
CA LYS A 164 -5.42 22.52 -1.70
C LYS A 164 -5.95 22.12 -3.06
N ALA A 165 -6.39 23.10 -3.85
CA ALA A 165 -7.04 22.87 -5.14
C ALA A 165 -6.24 21.93 -6.06
N LEU A 166 -4.95 22.20 -6.27
CA LEU A 166 -4.10 21.36 -7.13
C LEU A 166 -3.98 19.92 -6.62
N GLU A 167 -3.89 19.71 -5.30
CA GLU A 167 -3.82 18.33 -4.74
C GLU A 167 -5.15 17.59 -4.94
N ARG A 168 -6.30 18.27 -4.85
CA ARG A 168 -7.64 17.71 -5.12
C ARG A 168 -7.80 17.34 -6.61
N GLU A 169 -7.34 18.18 -7.52
CA GLU A 169 -7.36 17.90 -8.97
C GLU A 169 -6.51 16.67 -9.31
N TRP A 170 -5.30 16.57 -8.76
CA TRP A 170 -4.45 15.38 -8.92
C TRP A 170 -5.08 14.13 -8.32
N LEU A 171 -5.71 14.25 -7.16
CA LEU A 171 -6.44 13.14 -6.54
C LEU A 171 -7.58 12.68 -7.45
N ALA A 172 -8.39 13.62 -7.95
CA ALA A 172 -9.51 13.34 -8.84
C ALA A 172 -9.06 12.65 -10.13
N LEU A 173 -7.99 13.14 -10.77
CA LEU A 173 -7.41 12.51 -11.95
C LEU A 173 -7.03 11.04 -11.68
N ARG A 174 -6.36 10.76 -10.58
CA ARG A 174 -5.96 9.38 -10.21
C ARG A 174 -7.16 8.49 -9.94
N ILE A 175 -8.18 9.01 -9.23
CA ILE A 175 -9.43 8.26 -8.97
C ILE A 175 -10.11 7.94 -10.30
N CYS A 176 -10.27 8.91 -11.19
CA CYS A 176 -10.89 8.69 -12.51
C CYS A 176 -10.13 7.64 -13.34
N LEU A 177 -8.79 7.70 -13.35
CA LEU A 177 -7.97 6.69 -14.03
C LEU A 177 -8.17 5.30 -13.44
N MET A 178 -8.21 5.17 -12.12
CA MET A 178 -8.45 3.90 -11.44
C MET A 178 -9.86 3.38 -11.73
N LEU A 179 -10.91 4.21 -11.64
CA LEU A 179 -12.28 3.84 -11.98
C LEU A 179 -12.40 3.38 -13.45
N THR A 180 -11.76 4.09 -14.37
CA THR A 180 -11.71 3.69 -15.78
C THR A 180 -11.05 2.33 -15.97
N ALA A 181 -9.96 2.05 -15.25
CA ALA A 181 -9.31 0.73 -15.27
C ALA A 181 -10.20 -0.40 -14.71
N GLN A 182 -11.17 -0.05 -13.85
CA GLN A 182 -12.22 -0.96 -13.35
C GLN A 182 -13.42 -1.10 -14.32
N GLY A 183 -13.40 -0.39 -15.45
CA GLY A 183 -14.52 -0.37 -16.42
C GLY A 183 -15.70 0.51 -15.99
N ILE A 184 -15.52 1.36 -14.99
CA ILE A 184 -16.52 2.30 -14.47
C ILE A 184 -16.34 3.65 -15.19
N ARG A 185 -17.45 4.18 -15.74
CA ARG A 185 -17.48 5.45 -16.49
C ARG A 185 -18.39 6.45 -15.82
#